data_5e1becf4c6f9c03d79fd0146c0021b96
#
_entry.id   5e1becf4c6f9c03d79fd0146c0021b96
#
_cell.length_a   1.000
_cell.length_b   1.000
_cell.length_c   1.000
_cell.angle_alpha   90.00
_cell.angle_beta   90.00
_cell.angle_gamma   90.00
#
_symmetry.space_group_name_H-M   'P 1'
#
loop_
_entity.id
_entity.type
_entity.pdbx_description
1 polymer ?
#
loop_
_entity_poly.entity_id
_entity_poly.type
_entity_poly.pdbx_seq_one_letter_code
_entity_poly.pdbx_strand_id
1 'polypeptide(L)'
;MMQVKDKKAKTIKTYTLTDGAMDKYTASDKILNADNYFAAIYYSIIPLKENKKTIYTLLGWRGVDNRTTVKTIDVLHFQKNKPVFGKKLFKAPANMLPVMSAEKCMRVIFQYNAQAVMSLKYYSKGRKIVFDHLSPPKATLKGAEETYGPDFTYDAFIWKKGKWQGKSDVDIRNSHNTDGQKITPVKDSELRK
;
A
#
# COMPACT_ATOMS: atom_id res chain seq x y z
N MET A 1 16.06 13.31 -0.05
CA MET A 1 16.06 14.30 1.05
C MET A 1 14.64 14.42 1.61
N MET A 2 14.50 14.50 2.94
CA MET A 2 13.21 14.68 3.61
C MET A 2 13.30 15.88 4.56
N GLN A 3 12.29 16.74 4.56
CA GLN A 3 12.19 17.88 5.46
C GLN A 3 11.02 17.70 6.43
N VAL A 4 11.25 17.99 7.69
CA VAL A 4 10.26 17.87 8.76
C VAL A 4 10.20 19.15 9.55
N LYS A 5 9.01 19.75 9.63
CA LYS A 5 8.79 20.94 10.46
C LYS A 5 8.60 20.53 11.91
N ASP A 6 9.50 20.94 12.78
CA ASP A 6 9.34 20.84 14.22
C ASP A 6 8.44 21.99 14.70
N LYS A 7 7.19 21.66 15.05
CA LYS A 7 6.20 22.68 15.48
C LYS A 7 6.56 23.36 16.80
N LYS A 8 7.28 22.66 17.70
CA LYS A 8 7.67 23.21 19.00
C LYS A 8 8.88 24.15 18.86
N ALA A 9 9.90 23.69 18.16
CA ALA A 9 11.12 24.47 17.91
C ALA A 9 10.97 25.51 16.81
N LYS A 10 9.85 25.52 16.05
CA LYS A 10 9.62 26.38 14.88
C LYS A 10 10.72 26.27 13.81
N THR A 11 11.41 25.13 13.75
CA THR A 11 12.55 24.88 12.84
C THR A 11 12.19 23.79 11.82
N ILE A 12 12.94 23.75 10.73
CA ILE A 12 12.88 22.68 9.74
C ILE A 12 14.11 21.80 9.91
N LYS A 13 13.90 20.50 10.17
CA LYS A 13 14.98 19.51 10.17
C LYS A 13 15.03 18.81 8.83
N THR A 14 16.21 18.73 8.26
CA THR A 14 16.45 18.04 6.99
C THR A 14 17.19 16.73 7.25
N TYR A 15 16.75 15.66 6.59
CA TYR A 15 17.36 14.35 6.61
C TYR A 15 17.75 13.94 5.20
N THR A 16 19.00 13.58 4.99
CA THR A 16 19.41 12.88 3.78
C THR A 16 18.88 11.45 3.87
N LEU A 17 18.30 10.96 2.79
CA LEU A 17 17.82 9.59 2.69
C LEU A 17 18.70 8.84 1.69
N THR A 18 19.33 7.75 2.16
CA THR A 18 20.21 6.91 1.35
C THR A 18 19.53 5.56 1.10
N ASP A 19 19.44 5.17 -0.18
CA ASP A 19 18.92 3.84 -0.53
C ASP A 19 19.84 2.75 0.01
N GLY A 20 19.28 1.85 0.78
CA GLY A 20 19.99 0.69 1.33
C GLY A 20 20.28 -0.41 0.31
N ALA A 21 19.89 -0.24 -0.96
CA ALA A 21 20.07 -1.22 -2.05
C ALA A 21 19.59 -2.64 -1.67
N MET A 22 18.55 -2.74 -0.85
CA MET A 22 18.04 -4.01 -0.35
C MET A 22 17.09 -4.66 -1.35
N ASP A 23 17.14 -6.00 -1.42
CA ASP A 23 16.08 -6.77 -2.04
C ASP A 23 14.76 -6.63 -1.26
N LYS A 24 13.64 -6.94 -1.92
CA LYS A 24 12.32 -6.74 -1.33
C LYS A 24 12.05 -7.60 -0.09
N TYR A 25 12.58 -8.81 -0.03
CA TYR A 25 12.36 -9.71 1.11
C TYR A 25 13.02 -9.16 2.36
N THR A 26 14.30 -8.78 2.23
CA THR A 26 15.05 -8.12 3.29
C THR A 26 14.40 -6.80 3.69
N ALA A 27 13.97 -5.98 2.71
CA ALA A 27 13.33 -4.71 2.98
C ALA A 27 11.99 -4.87 3.69
N SER A 28 11.18 -5.88 3.34
CA SER A 28 9.84 -6.07 3.90
C SER A 28 9.84 -6.36 5.40
N ASP A 29 10.84 -7.06 5.90
CA ASP A 29 10.88 -7.56 7.28
C ASP A 29 11.66 -6.64 8.23
N LYS A 30 12.41 -5.66 7.72
CA LYS A 30 13.27 -4.82 8.53
C LYS A 30 12.68 -3.45 8.82
N ILE A 31 12.99 -2.95 10.01
CA ILE A 31 12.88 -1.53 10.34
C ILE A 31 14.11 -0.83 9.78
N LEU A 32 13.90 0.24 9.02
CA LEU A 32 14.93 0.99 8.33
C LEU A 32 15.00 2.42 8.87
N ASN A 33 16.10 3.10 8.60
CA ASN A 33 16.32 4.49 8.97
C ASN A 33 16.66 5.34 7.74
N ALA A 34 17.09 6.59 7.94
CA ALA A 34 17.43 7.48 6.83
C ALA A 34 18.63 7.01 6.00
N ASP A 35 19.59 6.31 6.63
CA ASP A 35 20.86 5.93 5.99
C ASP A 35 20.75 4.64 5.17
N ASN A 36 19.64 3.91 5.34
CA ASN A 36 19.42 2.62 4.68
C ASN A 36 17.94 2.36 4.38
N TYR A 37 17.18 3.37 3.92
CA TYR A 37 15.77 3.17 3.63
C TYR A 37 15.56 2.45 2.29
N PHE A 38 14.36 1.90 2.10
CA PHE A 38 13.95 1.32 0.82
C PHE A 38 13.43 2.46 -0.08
N ALA A 39 14.27 2.89 -1.02
CA ALA A 39 14.00 4.06 -1.84
C ALA A 39 12.76 3.88 -2.71
N ALA A 40 11.89 4.85 -2.66
CA ALA A 40 10.71 4.95 -3.51
C ALA A 40 10.33 6.42 -3.73
N ILE A 41 9.64 6.70 -4.83
CA ILE A 41 8.94 7.97 -5.04
C ILE A 41 7.61 7.89 -4.32
N TYR A 42 7.52 8.52 -3.15
CA TYR A 42 6.27 8.56 -2.39
C TYR A 42 5.33 9.60 -2.97
N TYR A 43 4.18 9.16 -3.49
CA TYR A 43 3.17 10.02 -4.10
C TYR A 43 1.95 10.25 -3.19
N SER A 44 1.87 9.56 -2.05
CA SER A 44 0.81 9.76 -1.06
C SER A 44 1.36 9.62 0.36
N ILE A 45 0.99 10.55 1.24
CA ILE A 45 1.36 10.57 2.67
C ILE A 45 0.07 10.64 3.48
N ILE A 46 -0.21 9.60 4.25
CA ILE A 46 -1.47 9.43 4.99
C ILE A 46 -1.18 9.53 6.49
N PRO A 47 -1.50 10.64 7.15
CA PRO A 47 -1.34 10.76 8.59
C PRO A 47 -2.40 9.95 9.33
N LEU A 48 -1.97 9.11 10.26
CA LEU A 48 -2.81 8.27 11.09
C LEU A 48 -2.43 8.40 12.57
N LYS A 49 -3.33 7.99 13.44
CA LYS A 49 -3.06 7.91 14.88
C LYS A 49 -2.93 6.46 15.32
N GLU A 50 -1.82 6.16 15.98
CA GLU A 50 -1.58 4.91 16.68
C GLU A 50 -1.16 5.23 18.11
N ASN A 51 -1.92 4.76 19.10
CA ASN A 51 -1.65 5.01 20.52
C ASN A 51 -1.35 6.50 20.81
N LYS A 52 -2.20 7.42 20.33
CA LYS A 52 -2.08 8.88 20.42
C LYS A 52 -0.88 9.51 19.69
N LYS A 53 0.03 8.71 19.12
CA LYS A 53 1.16 9.20 18.30
C LYS A 53 0.77 9.27 16.83
N THR A 54 1.31 10.27 16.13
CA THR A 54 1.13 10.36 14.68
C THR A 54 2.15 9.46 13.99
N ILE A 55 1.66 8.62 13.11
CA ILE A 55 2.44 7.84 12.14
C ILE A 55 1.97 8.23 10.74
N TYR A 56 2.78 7.94 9.74
CA TYR A 56 2.46 8.24 8.35
C TYR A 56 2.55 6.97 7.53
N THR A 57 1.45 6.59 6.88
CA THR A 57 1.49 5.55 5.85
C THR A 57 1.84 6.20 4.53
N LEU A 58 2.80 5.66 3.83
CA LEU A 58 3.36 6.18 2.58
C LEU A 58 3.01 5.23 1.45
N LEU A 59 2.48 5.75 0.34
CA LEU A 59 2.33 4.97 -0.89
C LEU A 59 3.42 5.40 -1.86
N GLY A 60 4.18 4.44 -2.36
CA GLY A 60 5.35 4.70 -3.18
C GLY A 60 5.43 3.86 -4.44
N TRP A 61 6.25 4.31 -5.36
CA TRP A 61 6.62 3.64 -6.60
C TRP A 61 8.14 3.64 -6.78
N ARG A 62 8.68 2.56 -7.33
CA ARG A 62 10.09 2.43 -7.70
C ARG A 62 10.21 1.61 -8.99
N GLY A 63 10.89 2.15 -10.00
CA GLY A 63 11.42 1.36 -11.11
C GLY A 63 12.65 0.58 -10.62
N VAL A 64 12.69 -0.71 -10.89
CA VAL A 64 13.83 -1.56 -10.53
C VAL A 64 14.74 -1.77 -11.73
N ASP A 65 14.17 -2.28 -12.81
CA ASP A 65 14.85 -2.47 -14.10
C ASP A 65 13.84 -2.41 -15.26
N ASN A 66 14.24 -2.82 -16.47
CA ASN A 66 13.37 -2.80 -17.65
C ASN A 66 12.26 -3.87 -17.65
N ARG A 67 12.29 -4.82 -16.71
CA ARG A 67 11.30 -5.90 -16.55
C ARG A 67 10.46 -5.78 -15.29
N THR A 68 10.96 -5.05 -14.29
CA THR A 68 10.42 -5.09 -12.92
C THR A 68 10.11 -3.69 -12.40
N THR A 69 8.94 -3.54 -11.85
CA THR A 69 8.46 -2.35 -11.13
C THR A 69 7.95 -2.74 -9.75
N VAL A 70 8.04 -1.80 -8.81
CA VAL A 70 7.58 -2.00 -7.43
C VAL A 70 6.63 -0.89 -7.02
N LYS A 71 5.54 -1.26 -6.35
CA LYS A 71 4.78 -0.36 -5.47
C LYS A 71 4.92 -0.77 -4.02
N THR A 72 4.85 0.20 -3.12
CA THR A 72 5.02 -0.07 -1.69
C THR A 72 4.02 0.69 -0.84
N ILE A 73 3.62 0.04 0.26
CA ILE A 73 2.94 0.68 1.39
C ILE A 73 3.92 0.64 2.55
N ASP A 74 4.54 1.77 2.88
CA ASP A 74 5.50 1.87 3.97
C ASP A 74 4.90 2.66 5.15
N VAL A 75 5.56 2.62 6.29
CA VAL A 75 5.16 3.35 7.49
C VAL A 75 6.34 4.17 8.00
N LEU A 76 6.18 5.49 7.96
CA LEU A 76 7.13 6.43 8.56
C LEU A 76 6.65 6.84 9.95
N HIS A 77 7.53 6.79 10.92
CA HIS A 77 7.31 7.34 12.25
C HIS A 77 8.61 7.92 12.79
N PHE A 78 8.53 8.61 13.93
CA PHE A 78 9.72 9.24 14.51
C PHE A 78 10.05 8.62 15.87
N GLN A 79 11.31 8.24 16.06
CA GLN A 79 11.87 7.81 17.34
C GLN A 79 13.01 8.74 17.70
N LYS A 80 12.97 9.35 18.90
CA LYS A 80 13.97 10.33 19.35
C LYS A 80 14.26 11.40 18.28
N ASN A 81 13.20 11.88 17.61
CA ASN A 81 13.26 12.85 16.51
C ASN A 81 14.00 12.38 15.24
N LYS A 82 14.32 11.11 15.09
CA LYS A 82 14.89 10.54 13.87
C LYS A 82 13.80 9.80 13.08
N PRO A 83 13.79 9.87 11.73
CA PRO A 83 12.86 9.11 10.91
C PRO A 83 13.17 7.62 10.96
N VAL A 84 12.14 6.84 11.07
CA VAL A 84 12.18 5.38 11.08
C VAL A 84 11.12 4.87 10.11
N PHE A 85 11.53 3.99 9.20
CA PHE A 85 10.69 3.42 8.17
C PHE A 85 10.39 1.94 8.47
N GLY A 86 9.14 1.58 8.25
CA GLY A 86 8.63 0.24 8.57
C GLY A 86 8.06 0.12 9.98
N LYS A 87 6.93 -0.56 10.08
CA LYS A 87 6.28 -0.85 11.36
C LYS A 87 5.30 -2.01 11.20
N LYS A 88 5.26 -2.92 12.18
CA LYS A 88 4.38 -4.08 12.18
C LYS A 88 2.91 -3.68 12.36
N LEU A 89 2.27 -3.20 11.31
CA LEU A 89 0.90 -2.70 11.33
C LEU A 89 -0.04 -3.47 10.39
N PHE A 90 0.48 -4.35 9.55
CA PHE A 90 -0.29 -5.04 8.53
C PHE A 90 -0.78 -6.40 9.04
N LYS A 91 -2.03 -6.72 8.75
CA LYS A 91 -2.64 -8.04 8.89
C LYS A 91 -3.38 -8.35 7.61
N ALA A 92 -3.04 -9.42 6.93
CA ALA A 92 -3.69 -9.82 5.69
C ALA A 92 -3.93 -11.33 5.66
N PRO A 93 -4.95 -11.81 4.92
CA PRO A 93 -5.10 -13.21 4.57
C PRO A 93 -3.86 -13.73 3.83
N ALA A 94 -3.57 -15.02 3.96
CA ALA A 94 -2.35 -15.63 3.42
C ALA A 94 -2.20 -15.50 1.88
N ASN A 95 -3.31 -15.42 1.16
CA ASN A 95 -3.36 -15.35 -0.30
C ASN A 95 -3.46 -13.92 -0.86
N MET A 96 -3.57 -12.92 0.01
CA MET A 96 -3.72 -11.52 -0.43
C MET A 96 -2.42 -10.90 -0.92
N LEU A 97 -1.28 -11.37 -0.42
CA LEU A 97 0.04 -10.87 -0.77
C LEU A 97 0.85 -12.01 -1.40
N PRO A 98 1.42 -11.81 -2.60
CA PRO A 98 1.97 -12.93 -3.40
C PRO A 98 3.04 -13.77 -2.70
N VAL A 99 3.85 -13.19 -1.82
CA VAL A 99 5.05 -13.87 -1.26
C VAL A 99 5.29 -13.58 0.22
N MET A 100 4.50 -12.72 0.86
CA MET A 100 4.82 -12.24 2.21
C MET A 100 3.83 -12.71 3.26
N SER A 101 4.36 -13.25 4.36
CA SER A 101 3.56 -13.37 5.58
C SER A 101 3.27 -11.98 6.14
N ALA A 102 2.01 -11.55 6.07
CA ALA A 102 1.57 -10.26 6.60
C ALA A 102 1.91 -10.07 8.09
N GLU A 103 2.10 -11.16 8.83
CA GLU A 103 2.42 -11.12 10.26
C GLU A 103 3.84 -10.63 10.55
N LYS A 104 4.77 -10.79 9.62
CA LYS A 104 6.18 -10.35 9.75
C LYS A 104 6.44 -9.01 9.07
N CYS A 105 5.52 -8.55 8.23
CA CYS A 105 5.70 -7.43 7.33
C CYS A 105 5.78 -6.08 8.04
N MET A 106 6.89 -5.37 7.89
CA MET A 106 7.08 -3.99 8.34
C MET A 106 6.58 -2.98 7.31
N ARG A 107 6.59 -3.39 6.02
CA ARG A 107 6.01 -2.70 4.85
C ARG A 107 5.52 -3.73 3.84
N VAL A 108 4.57 -3.33 3.02
CA VAL A 108 4.09 -4.17 1.90
C VAL A 108 4.81 -3.75 0.64
N ILE A 109 5.34 -4.71 -0.12
CA ILE A 109 6.02 -4.50 -1.38
C ILE A 109 5.36 -5.37 -2.44
N PHE A 110 4.83 -4.71 -3.47
CA PHE A 110 4.25 -5.33 -4.65
C PHE A 110 5.26 -5.26 -5.79
N GLN A 111 5.78 -6.37 -6.21
CA GLN A 111 6.66 -6.48 -7.37
C GLN A 111 5.87 -7.06 -8.55
N TYR A 112 6.01 -6.45 -9.72
CA TYR A 112 5.24 -6.83 -10.89
C TYR A 112 5.96 -6.42 -12.18
N ASN A 113 5.43 -6.86 -13.32
CA ASN A 113 5.99 -6.59 -14.65
C ASN A 113 6.02 -5.09 -14.95
N ALA A 114 7.14 -4.56 -15.42
CA ALA A 114 7.32 -3.15 -15.72
C ALA A 114 6.38 -2.60 -16.81
N GLN A 115 5.84 -3.48 -17.68
CA GLN A 115 4.87 -3.11 -18.72
C GLN A 115 3.43 -3.10 -18.20
N ALA A 116 3.17 -3.66 -17.01
CA ALA A 116 1.86 -3.62 -16.39
C ALA A 116 1.66 -2.32 -15.58
N VAL A 117 0.42 -1.92 -15.45
CA VAL A 117 0.02 -0.77 -14.62
C VAL A 117 -0.79 -1.26 -13.44
N MET A 118 -0.26 -1.15 -12.25
CA MET A 118 -0.95 -1.49 -11.01
C MET A 118 -1.52 -0.23 -10.35
N SER A 119 -2.79 -0.26 -9.95
CA SER A 119 -3.39 0.77 -9.10
C SER A 119 -3.06 0.52 -7.63
N LEU A 120 -2.69 1.58 -6.90
CA LEU A 120 -2.56 1.57 -5.44
C LEU A 120 -2.96 2.96 -4.95
N LYS A 121 -4.14 3.09 -4.30
CA LYS A 121 -4.75 4.37 -3.96
C LYS A 121 -5.33 4.38 -2.55
N TYR A 122 -5.24 5.52 -1.88
CA TYR A 122 -5.90 5.76 -0.60
C TYR A 122 -7.23 6.47 -0.77
N TYR A 123 -8.23 6.00 -0.07
CA TYR A 123 -9.56 6.61 0.04
C TYR A 123 -9.81 7.02 1.49
N SER A 124 -10.00 8.32 1.72
CA SER A 124 -10.24 8.87 3.06
C SER A 124 -11.57 8.41 3.66
N LYS A 125 -12.63 8.32 2.83
CA LYS A 125 -13.88 7.68 3.22
C LYS A 125 -13.63 6.20 3.50
N GLY A 126 -13.86 5.78 4.75
CA GLY A 126 -13.56 4.43 5.22
C GLY A 126 -12.10 4.14 5.54
N ARG A 127 -11.19 5.12 5.37
CA ARG A 127 -9.74 4.97 5.63
C ARG A 127 -9.19 3.67 5.07
N LYS A 128 -9.29 3.51 3.74
CA LYS A 128 -8.90 2.29 3.03
C LYS A 128 -7.85 2.59 1.96
N ILE A 129 -6.90 1.67 1.82
CA ILE A 129 -5.97 1.61 0.69
C ILE A 129 -6.48 0.49 -0.19
N VAL A 130 -6.84 0.79 -1.43
CA VAL A 130 -7.31 -0.18 -2.43
C VAL A 130 -6.21 -0.37 -3.46
N PHE A 131 -6.00 -1.59 -3.89
CA PHE A 131 -5.00 -1.93 -4.88
C PHE A 131 -5.44 -3.13 -5.74
N ASP A 132 -4.88 -3.20 -6.95
CA ASP A 132 -5.09 -4.32 -7.85
C ASP A 132 -4.47 -5.58 -7.25
N HIS A 133 -5.20 -6.70 -7.28
CA HIS A 133 -4.63 -8.00 -7.00
C HIS A 133 -3.63 -8.38 -8.10
N LEU A 134 -2.45 -8.86 -7.70
CA LEU A 134 -1.40 -9.28 -8.63
C LEU A 134 -1.37 -10.80 -8.73
N SER A 135 -1.45 -11.29 -9.95
CA SER A 135 -1.36 -12.73 -10.23
C SER A 135 -0.42 -13.03 -11.39
N PRO A 136 0.15 -14.24 -11.45
CA PRO A 136 0.94 -14.67 -12.59
C PRO A 136 0.02 -14.94 -13.80
N PRO A 137 0.48 -14.70 -15.04
CA PRO A 137 -0.30 -14.98 -16.23
C PRO A 137 -0.57 -16.48 -16.46
N LYS A 138 0.19 -17.34 -15.81
CA LYS A 138 0.04 -18.81 -15.82
C LYS A 138 0.47 -19.38 -14.46
N ALA A 139 -0.18 -20.45 -14.02
CA ALA A 139 0.12 -21.11 -12.74
C ALA A 139 1.59 -21.56 -12.61
N THR A 140 2.22 -21.95 -13.73
CA THR A 140 3.62 -22.35 -13.79
C THR A 140 4.63 -21.23 -13.49
N LEU A 141 4.17 -19.95 -13.53
CA LEU A 141 4.97 -18.77 -13.24
C LEU A 141 4.75 -18.26 -11.80
N LYS A 142 4.11 -19.07 -10.96
CA LYS A 142 3.95 -18.71 -9.54
C LYS A 142 5.32 -18.53 -8.87
N GLY A 143 5.56 -17.36 -8.28
CA GLY A 143 6.84 -16.96 -7.67
C GLY A 143 7.76 -16.14 -8.58
N ALA A 144 7.51 -16.10 -9.90
CA ALA A 144 8.21 -15.23 -10.85
C ALA A 144 7.48 -13.87 -10.93
N GLU A 145 7.62 -13.05 -9.90
CA GLU A 145 6.81 -11.85 -9.72
C GLU A 145 7.06 -10.76 -10.77
N GLU A 146 8.22 -10.78 -11.44
CA GLU A 146 8.51 -9.94 -12.61
C GLU A 146 7.57 -10.22 -13.79
N THR A 147 6.79 -11.31 -13.73
CA THR A 147 5.77 -11.66 -14.73
C THR A 147 4.35 -11.28 -14.30
N TYR A 148 4.17 -10.90 -13.02
CA TYR A 148 2.83 -10.63 -12.48
C TYR A 148 2.22 -9.36 -13.04
N GLY A 149 0.90 -9.35 -13.12
CA GLY A 149 0.09 -8.19 -13.46
C GLY A 149 -1.24 -8.20 -12.73
N PRO A 150 -2.03 -7.11 -12.84
CA PRO A 150 -3.40 -7.06 -12.35
C PRO A 150 -4.28 -8.12 -13.01
N ASP A 151 -5.10 -8.81 -12.22
CA ASP A 151 -6.07 -9.81 -12.68
C ASP A 151 -7.52 -9.28 -12.69
N PHE A 152 -7.67 -7.95 -12.58
CA PHE A 152 -8.96 -7.23 -12.54
C PHE A 152 -9.79 -7.44 -11.27
N THR A 153 -9.24 -8.07 -10.26
CA THR A 153 -9.78 -8.07 -8.91
C THR A 153 -9.06 -7.05 -8.03
N TYR A 154 -9.66 -6.69 -6.91
CA TYR A 154 -9.12 -5.66 -6.02
C TYR A 154 -9.06 -6.15 -4.60
N ASP A 155 -7.98 -5.80 -3.93
CA ASP A 155 -7.82 -6.00 -2.50
C ASP A 155 -7.78 -4.65 -1.78
N ALA A 156 -7.98 -4.67 -0.47
CA ALA A 156 -7.89 -3.46 0.33
C ALA A 156 -7.26 -3.69 1.70
N PHE A 157 -6.53 -2.70 2.18
CA PHE A 157 -6.24 -2.53 3.59
C PHE A 157 -7.15 -1.49 4.20
N ILE A 158 -7.83 -1.82 5.29
CA ILE A 158 -8.74 -0.94 6.03
C ILE A 158 -8.12 -0.62 7.39
N TRP A 159 -8.02 0.68 7.72
CA TRP A 159 -7.49 1.08 9.01
C TRP A 159 -8.49 0.88 10.13
N LYS A 160 -8.25 -0.10 11.00
CA LYS A 160 -9.08 -0.42 12.16
C LYS A 160 -8.22 -0.75 13.37
N LYS A 161 -8.59 -0.20 14.55
CA LYS A 161 -7.91 -0.49 15.84
C LYS A 161 -6.39 -0.38 15.77
N GLY A 162 -5.87 0.68 15.09
CA GLY A 162 -4.43 0.93 14.98
C GLY A 162 -3.66 -0.02 14.05
N LYS A 163 -4.34 -0.76 13.18
CA LYS A 163 -3.75 -1.70 12.21
C LYS A 163 -4.40 -1.54 10.83
N TRP A 164 -3.64 -1.86 9.80
CA TRP A 164 -4.13 -2.10 8.46
C TRP A 164 -4.61 -3.55 8.35
N GLN A 165 -5.93 -3.74 8.22
CA GLN A 165 -6.55 -5.05 8.09
C GLN A 165 -6.87 -5.32 6.64
N GLY A 166 -6.28 -6.36 6.08
CA GLY A 166 -6.48 -6.80 4.71
C GLY A 166 -7.85 -7.43 4.50
N LYS A 167 -8.43 -7.13 3.36
CA LYS A 167 -9.65 -7.74 2.83
C LYS A 167 -9.42 -8.02 1.35
N SER A 168 -9.53 -9.28 0.95
CA SER A 168 -9.46 -9.69 -0.46
C SER A 168 -10.80 -9.49 -1.15
N ASP A 169 -10.75 -9.37 -2.47
CA ASP A 169 -11.90 -9.31 -3.37
C ASP A 169 -12.93 -8.25 -2.97
N VAL A 170 -12.48 -6.99 -2.96
CA VAL A 170 -13.35 -5.87 -2.62
C VAL A 170 -14.05 -5.32 -3.87
N ASP A 171 -15.37 -5.21 -3.82
CA ASP A 171 -16.13 -4.52 -4.87
C ASP A 171 -15.92 -3.01 -4.77
N ILE A 172 -15.34 -2.43 -5.81
CA ILE A 172 -15.08 -0.98 -5.91
C ILE A 172 -16.13 -0.24 -6.75
N ARG A 173 -17.04 -0.96 -7.44
CA ARG A 173 -17.99 -0.37 -8.39
C ARG A 173 -19.06 0.50 -7.75
N ASN A 174 -19.35 0.33 -6.47
CA ASN A 174 -20.47 0.99 -5.78
C ASN A 174 -20.07 1.85 -4.58
N SER A 175 -18.85 2.39 -4.52
CA SER A 175 -18.48 3.30 -3.43
C SER A 175 -19.16 4.69 -3.50
N HIS A 176 -19.95 4.97 -4.53
CA HIS A 176 -20.62 6.27 -4.75
C HIS A 176 -22.12 6.30 -4.50
N ASN A 177 -22.80 5.16 -4.34
CA ASN A 177 -24.25 5.12 -4.15
C ASN A 177 -24.66 4.61 -2.77
N THR A 178 -24.28 5.31 -1.70
CA THR A 178 -24.89 5.14 -0.37
C THR A 178 -25.75 6.33 0.03
N ASP A 179 -26.25 7.08 -0.93
CA ASP A 179 -27.40 7.97 -0.72
C ASP A 179 -28.66 7.27 -1.28
N GLY A 180 -29.24 6.42 -0.45
CA GLY A 180 -30.67 6.13 -0.29
C GLY A 180 -31.57 5.86 -1.50
N GLN A 181 -31.08 5.70 -2.73
CA GLN A 181 -31.92 5.26 -3.83
C GLN A 181 -31.82 3.74 -4.02
N LYS A 182 -32.79 3.02 -3.50
CA LYS A 182 -33.10 1.66 -3.93
C LYS A 182 -33.42 1.70 -5.42
N ILE A 183 -32.48 1.25 -6.26
CA ILE A 183 -32.79 0.99 -7.66
C ILE A 183 -33.67 -0.25 -7.66
N THR A 184 -34.98 -0.05 -7.89
CA THR A 184 -35.90 -1.14 -8.15
C THR A 184 -35.57 -1.67 -9.55
N PRO A 185 -35.27 -3.00 -9.70
CA PRO A 185 -35.03 -3.54 -11.03
C PRO A 185 -36.29 -3.33 -11.89
N VAL A 186 -36.10 -2.75 -13.07
CA VAL A 186 -37.18 -2.66 -14.07
C VAL A 186 -37.56 -4.07 -14.46
N LYS A 187 -38.82 -4.45 -14.26
CA LYS A 187 -39.32 -5.76 -14.64
C LYS A 187 -39.33 -5.86 -16.17
N ASP A 188 -38.85 -7.00 -16.70
CA ASP A 188 -38.78 -7.31 -18.14
C ASP A 188 -40.11 -7.10 -18.90
N SER A 189 -41.23 -6.94 -18.20
CA SER A 189 -42.55 -6.66 -18.79
C SER A 189 -42.74 -5.22 -19.27
N GLU A 190 -41.85 -4.27 -18.91
CA GLU A 190 -41.93 -2.86 -19.29
C GLU A 190 -41.03 -2.50 -20.50
N LEU A 191 -40.21 -3.42 -20.98
CA LEU A 191 -39.32 -3.26 -22.14
C LEU A 191 -39.95 -3.70 -23.47
N ARG A 192 -41.24 -4.09 -23.46
CA ARG A 192 -41.96 -4.52 -24.69
C ARG A 192 -43.21 -3.64 -24.91
N LYS A 193 -42.98 -2.38 -25.14
CA LYS A 193 -43.98 -1.52 -25.80
C LYS A 193 -43.33 -0.60 -26.80
#